data_8d9b74e1dbb9851d3f63a7acdbefd78b
#
_entry.id   8d9b74e1dbb9851d3f63a7acdbefd78b
#
_cell.length_a   1.000
_cell.length_b   1.000
_cell.length_c   1.000
_cell.angle_alpha   90.00
_cell.angle_beta   90.00
_cell.angle_gamma   90.00
#
_symmetry.space_group_name_H-M   'P 1'
#
loop_
_entity.id
_entity.type
_entity.pdbx_description
1 polymer ?
#
loop_
_entity_poly.entity_id
_entity_poly.type
_entity_poly.pdbx_seq_one_letter_code
_entity_poly.pdbx_strand_id
1 'polypeptide(L)'
;MQTAKKFKPHAAPAKRLTLSVIIPCYNEADTIEPMLERVEEIGLADEIVIVDDGSTDGTRDTLREIEAEARPNVHIFYHEHNQGKGAALVTGFSHASCEIFLIQDADMEYDPRDYPILLKPLQEGIAKVVYGSRFLGGPRKAMNFWNMIANKILTLTTNILYNAIISDMETGYKVFRSDVVRDMVIHAHSFDFEPEFTAKVLKQGIRIYEVPISYNGREWSEGKKITWTDGFVALWTLIKYRFVD
;
A
#
# COMPACT_ATOMS: atom_id res chain seq x y z
N MET A 1 -30.91 -40.88 23.83
CA MET A 1 -29.44 -40.81 23.93
C MET A 1 -28.96 -39.55 23.25
N GLN A 2 -28.61 -38.51 24.04
CA GLN A 2 -28.00 -37.27 23.50
C GLN A 2 -26.51 -37.52 23.34
N THR A 3 -26.02 -37.42 22.09
CA THR A 3 -24.60 -37.48 21.77
C THR A 3 -23.89 -36.21 22.22
N ALA A 4 -23.03 -36.32 23.23
CA ALA A 4 -22.18 -35.23 23.71
C ALA A 4 -21.27 -34.72 22.55
N LYS A 5 -21.42 -33.45 22.16
CA LYS A 5 -20.50 -32.79 21.24
C LYS A 5 -19.14 -32.61 21.95
N LYS A 6 -18.12 -33.31 21.48
CA LYS A 6 -16.73 -33.08 21.91
C LYS A 6 -16.30 -31.66 21.50
N PHE A 7 -15.97 -30.84 22.50
CA PHE A 7 -15.27 -29.59 22.28
C PHE A 7 -13.89 -29.89 21.66
N LYS A 8 -13.63 -29.34 20.51
CA LYS A 8 -12.25 -29.34 19.95
C LYS A 8 -11.43 -28.31 20.74
N PRO A 9 -10.26 -28.68 21.24
CA PRO A 9 -9.37 -27.70 21.89
C PRO A 9 -9.03 -26.58 20.90
N HIS A 10 -8.93 -25.35 21.42
CA HIS A 10 -8.42 -24.19 20.67
C HIS A 10 -7.10 -24.60 19.98
N ALA A 11 -7.02 -24.37 18.70
CA ALA A 11 -5.74 -24.49 17.98
C ALA A 11 -4.72 -23.57 18.65
N ALA A 12 -3.47 -24.03 18.75
CA ALA A 12 -2.36 -23.19 19.20
C ALA A 12 -2.37 -21.88 18.40
N PRO A 13 -2.02 -20.73 19.01
CA PRO A 13 -2.00 -19.47 18.30
C PRO A 13 -1.14 -19.63 17.05
N ALA A 14 -1.71 -19.35 15.89
CA ALA A 14 -0.97 -19.38 14.62
C ALA A 14 0.25 -18.44 14.75
N LYS A 15 1.41 -18.90 14.26
CA LYS A 15 2.62 -18.07 14.24
C LYS A 15 2.27 -16.75 13.53
N ARG A 16 2.58 -15.61 14.15
CA ARG A 16 2.42 -14.29 13.53
C ARG A 16 3.24 -14.25 12.24
N LEU A 17 2.63 -13.84 11.14
CA LEU A 17 3.33 -13.58 9.88
C LEU A 17 4.18 -12.32 10.05
N THR A 18 5.38 -12.33 9.52
CA THR A 18 6.30 -11.18 9.53
C THR A 18 5.90 -10.10 8.53
N LEU A 19 6.21 -8.85 8.83
CA LEU A 19 5.78 -7.66 8.09
C LEU A 19 6.96 -6.82 7.61
N SER A 20 7.10 -6.62 6.30
CA SER A 20 7.88 -5.53 5.71
C SER A 20 6.96 -4.35 5.38
N VAL A 21 7.28 -3.18 5.92
CA VAL A 21 6.67 -1.90 5.54
C VAL A 21 7.53 -1.26 4.46
N ILE A 22 6.94 -0.98 3.29
CA ILE A 22 7.65 -0.42 2.13
C ILE A 22 7.22 1.03 1.95
N ILE A 23 8.18 1.95 2.02
CA ILE A 23 7.94 3.40 1.98
C ILE A 23 8.61 3.98 0.74
N PRO A 24 7.88 4.17 -0.37
CA PRO A 24 8.37 4.96 -1.49
C PRO A 24 8.40 6.43 -1.10
N CYS A 25 9.51 7.12 -1.37
CA CYS A 25 9.74 8.49 -0.96
C CYS A 25 10.27 9.33 -2.12
N TYR A 26 9.65 10.49 -2.35
CA TYR A 26 10.15 11.48 -3.33
C TYR A 26 9.76 12.89 -2.90
N ASN A 27 10.73 13.71 -2.55
CA ASN A 27 10.56 15.08 -2.08
C ASN A 27 9.57 15.15 -0.90
N GLU A 28 9.96 14.54 0.21
CA GLU A 28 9.20 14.44 1.47
C GLU A 28 10.10 14.74 2.68
N ALA A 29 10.98 15.78 2.57
CA ALA A 29 11.96 16.13 3.60
C ALA A 29 11.33 16.37 4.99
N ASP A 30 10.14 16.99 5.02
CA ASP A 30 9.45 17.34 6.26
C ASP A 30 8.62 16.18 6.85
N THR A 31 8.39 15.10 6.09
CA THR A 31 7.42 14.07 6.46
C THR A 31 8.03 12.69 6.65
N ILE A 32 9.19 12.40 6.02
CA ILE A 32 9.77 11.05 6.02
C ILE A 32 10.22 10.59 7.42
N GLU A 33 10.90 11.44 8.20
CA GLU A 33 11.33 11.09 9.54
C GLU A 33 10.15 10.93 10.50
N PRO A 34 9.18 11.91 10.59
CA PRO A 34 7.97 11.72 11.38
C PRO A 34 7.14 10.51 10.98
N MET A 35 7.12 10.12 9.68
CA MET A 35 6.43 8.92 9.24
C MET A 35 7.15 7.66 9.74
N LEU A 36 8.48 7.61 9.63
CA LEU A 36 9.27 6.49 10.13
C LEU A 36 9.07 6.29 11.63
N GLU A 37 9.13 7.38 12.42
CA GLU A 37 8.87 7.32 13.87
C GLU A 37 7.49 6.73 14.18
N ARG A 38 6.43 7.15 13.47
CA ARG A 38 5.09 6.60 13.66
C ARG A 38 5.01 5.12 13.33
N VAL A 39 5.68 4.66 12.27
CA VAL A 39 5.73 3.24 11.92
C VAL A 39 6.43 2.43 13.01
N GLU A 40 7.53 2.93 13.54
CA GLU A 40 8.28 2.29 14.64
C GLU A 40 7.48 2.27 15.95
N GLU A 41 6.77 3.36 16.30
CA GLU A 41 5.91 3.44 17.49
C GLU A 41 4.83 2.36 17.52
N ILE A 42 4.28 1.97 16.36
CA ILE A 42 3.29 0.90 16.26
C ILE A 42 3.89 -0.47 16.62
N GLY A 43 5.19 -0.67 16.38
CA GLY A 43 5.93 -1.87 16.78
C GLY A 43 5.47 -3.16 16.09
N LEU A 44 4.85 -3.07 14.91
CA LEU A 44 4.37 -4.22 14.13
C LEU A 44 5.28 -4.57 12.95
N ALA A 45 6.10 -3.62 12.47
CA ALA A 45 7.04 -3.83 11.39
C ALA A 45 8.24 -4.67 11.87
N ASP A 46 8.49 -5.80 11.22
CA ASP A 46 9.71 -6.59 11.41
C ASP A 46 10.85 -6.03 10.55
N GLU A 47 10.50 -5.36 9.44
CA GLU A 47 11.40 -4.73 8.48
C GLU A 47 10.73 -3.47 7.90
N ILE A 48 11.52 -2.42 7.70
CA ILE A 48 11.09 -1.18 7.03
C ILE A 48 12.05 -0.95 5.86
N VAL A 49 11.50 -0.86 4.66
CA VAL A 49 12.27 -0.64 3.43
C VAL A 49 11.87 0.72 2.85
N ILE A 50 12.77 1.69 2.91
CA ILE A 50 12.56 3.03 2.36
C ILE A 50 13.27 3.11 1.01
N VAL A 51 12.59 3.62 -0.01
CA VAL A 51 13.18 3.83 -1.34
C VAL A 51 13.05 5.30 -1.71
N ASP A 52 14.19 6.01 -1.70
CA ASP A 52 14.28 7.37 -2.20
C ASP A 52 14.32 7.39 -3.73
N ASP A 53 13.28 7.91 -4.33
CA ASP A 53 13.13 7.97 -5.79
C ASP A 53 13.79 9.23 -6.41
N GLY A 54 15.04 9.50 -6.07
CA GLY A 54 15.80 10.59 -6.63
C GLY A 54 15.39 11.97 -6.11
N SER A 55 15.12 12.11 -4.81
CA SER A 55 14.72 13.39 -4.19
C SER A 55 15.75 14.49 -4.34
N THR A 56 15.27 15.75 -4.38
CA THR A 56 16.09 16.96 -4.61
C THR A 56 15.82 18.10 -3.61
N ASP A 57 14.98 17.84 -2.58
CA ASP A 57 14.49 18.86 -1.63
C ASP A 57 15.15 18.79 -0.23
N GLY A 58 16.12 17.90 -0.03
CA GLY A 58 16.72 17.63 1.29
C GLY A 58 16.32 16.28 1.88
N THR A 59 15.29 15.61 1.36
CA THR A 59 14.87 14.25 1.81
C THR A 59 16.04 13.28 1.92
N ARG A 60 16.95 13.32 0.93
CA ARG A 60 18.11 12.43 0.87
C ARG A 60 19.11 12.69 2.00
N ASP A 61 19.24 13.92 2.45
CA ASP A 61 20.12 14.26 3.57
C ASP A 61 19.53 13.74 4.89
N THR A 62 18.23 13.93 5.11
CA THR A 62 17.48 13.32 6.24
C THR A 62 17.62 11.79 6.25
N LEU A 63 17.46 11.13 5.10
CA LEU A 63 17.60 9.68 5.00
C LEU A 63 19.02 9.19 5.32
N ARG A 64 20.06 9.95 4.97
CA ARG A 64 21.46 9.63 5.34
C ARG A 64 21.70 9.77 6.84
N GLU A 65 21.06 10.75 7.48
CA GLU A 65 21.10 10.89 8.94
C GLU A 65 20.45 9.68 9.63
N ILE A 66 19.27 9.26 9.18
CA ILE A 66 18.59 8.04 9.65
C ILE A 66 19.46 6.79 9.42
N GLU A 67 20.09 6.67 8.26
CA GLU A 67 20.99 5.54 7.94
C GLU A 67 22.20 5.50 8.87
N ALA A 68 22.74 6.66 9.24
CA ALA A 68 23.88 6.77 10.18
C ALA A 68 23.54 6.31 11.62
N GLU A 69 22.26 6.30 12.00
CA GLU A 69 21.78 5.76 13.28
C GLU A 69 21.85 4.24 13.34
N ALA A 70 22.05 3.56 12.20
CA ALA A 70 22.20 2.12 12.08
C ALA A 70 21.04 1.32 12.72
N ARG A 71 19.79 1.75 12.51
CA ARG A 71 18.58 1.04 12.99
C ARG A 71 18.48 -0.33 12.30
N PRO A 72 18.49 -1.45 13.04
CA PRO A 72 18.76 -2.78 12.48
C PRO A 72 17.66 -3.31 11.56
N ASN A 73 16.45 -2.76 11.65
CA ASN A 73 15.27 -3.15 10.86
C ASN A 73 14.91 -2.13 9.77
N VAL A 74 15.69 -1.07 9.58
CA VAL A 74 15.48 -0.02 8.58
C VAL A 74 16.52 -0.15 7.47
N HIS A 75 16.06 -0.30 6.24
CA HIS A 75 16.90 -0.43 5.06
C HIS A 75 16.53 0.67 4.06
N ILE A 76 17.51 1.43 3.59
CA ILE A 76 17.30 2.58 2.71
C ILE A 76 17.98 2.33 1.38
N PHE A 77 17.26 2.58 0.29
CA PHE A 77 17.73 2.44 -1.09
C PHE A 77 17.53 3.75 -1.84
N TYR A 78 18.44 4.08 -2.75
CA TYR A 78 18.47 5.35 -3.45
C TYR A 78 18.45 5.14 -4.98
N HIS A 79 17.48 5.71 -5.67
CA HIS A 79 17.54 5.85 -7.12
C HIS A 79 18.41 7.06 -7.50
N GLU A 80 19.13 6.99 -8.60
CA GLU A 80 19.93 8.12 -9.09
C GLU A 80 19.06 9.31 -9.52
N HIS A 81 17.89 9.03 -10.09
CA HIS A 81 16.91 10.01 -10.56
C HIS A 81 15.49 9.48 -10.34
N ASN A 82 14.51 10.39 -10.40
CA ASN A 82 13.11 10.01 -10.26
C ASN A 82 12.68 9.05 -11.39
N GLN A 83 12.19 7.87 -10.99
CA GLN A 83 11.66 6.83 -11.87
C GLN A 83 10.16 6.61 -11.65
N GLY A 84 9.58 7.25 -10.63
CA GLY A 84 8.19 7.22 -10.23
C GLY A 84 7.87 6.19 -9.13
N LYS A 85 6.73 6.41 -8.46
CA LYS A 85 6.28 5.61 -7.30
C LYS A 85 6.27 4.11 -7.59
N GLY A 86 5.79 3.70 -8.76
CA GLY A 86 5.75 2.29 -9.16
C GLY A 86 7.14 1.65 -9.19
N ALA A 87 8.14 2.34 -9.74
CA ALA A 87 9.53 1.86 -9.78
C ALA A 87 10.12 1.76 -8.36
N ALA A 88 9.87 2.75 -7.49
CA ALA A 88 10.30 2.72 -6.09
C ALA A 88 9.68 1.53 -5.34
N LEU A 89 8.40 1.25 -5.57
CA LEU A 89 7.73 0.08 -4.98
C LEU A 89 8.32 -1.25 -5.46
N VAL A 90 8.62 -1.39 -6.76
CA VAL A 90 9.26 -2.59 -7.32
C VAL A 90 10.64 -2.80 -6.68
N THR A 91 11.43 -1.72 -6.52
CA THR A 91 12.70 -1.78 -5.80
C THR A 91 12.47 -2.22 -4.36
N GLY A 92 11.50 -1.63 -3.65
CA GLY A 92 11.14 -2.03 -2.30
C GLY A 92 10.75 -3.50 -2.17
N PHE A 93 9.90 -4.02 -3.06
CA PHE A 93 9.49 -5.42 -3.07
C PHE A 93 10.67 -6.38 -3.31
N SER A 94 11.64 -5.98 -4.12
CA SER A 94 12.82 -6.81 -4.41
C SER A 94 13.76 -6.95 -3.23
N HIS A 95 13.74 -6.01 -2.30
CA HIS A 95 14.59 -5.98 -1.10
C HIS A 95 13.87 -6.42 0.17
N ALA A 96 12.54 -6.43 0.17
CA ALA A 96 11.74 -6.86 1.31
C ALA A 96 11.76 -8.38 1.48
N SER A 97 11.90 -8.84 2.73
CA SER A 97 12.15 -10.26 3.04
C SER A 97 11.00 -10.97 3.78
N CYS A 98 10.02 -10.23 4.32
CA CYS A 98 8.97 -10.76 5.17
C CYS A 98 7.83 -11.46 4.39
N GLU A 99 6.91 -12.08 5.15
CA GLU A 99 5.78 -12.85 4.61
C GLU A 99 4.62 -11.94 4.15
N ILE A 100 4.53 -10.72 4.70
CA ILE A 100 3.53 -9.70 4.35
C ILE A 100 4.25 -8.43 3.94
N PHE A 101 3.78 -7.78 2.88
CA PHE A 101 4.19 -6.45 2.45
C PHE A 101 3.05 -5.46 2.67
N LEU A 102 3.38 -4.31 3.23
CA LEU A 102 2.49 -3.17 3.43
C LEU A 102 3.11 -1.95 2.76
N ILE A 103 2.35 -1.29 1.90
CA ILE A 103 2.75 -0.03 1.28
C ILE A 103 2.33 1.11 2.20
N GLN A 104 3.30 1.95 2.62
CA GLN A 104 3.09 3.16 3.40
C GLN A 104 3.60 4.36 2.60
N ASP A 105 2.71 5.26 2.24
CA ASP A 105 3.13 6.53 1.63
C ASP A 105 3.82 7.43 2.67
N ALA A 106 4.89 8.12 2.27
CA ALA A 106 5.69 8.96 3.17
C ALA A 106 5.01 10.28 3.58
N ASP A 107 3.85 10.58 3.01
CA ASP A 107 3.22 11.89 2.98
C ASP A 107 2.25 12.19 4.14
N MET A 108 2.17 11.35 5.15
CA MET A 108 1.31 11.50 6.34
C MET A 108 -0.22 11.48 6.06
N GLU A 109 -0.66 11.16 4.82
CA GLU A 109 -2.09 11.06 4.51
C GLU A 109 -2.73 9.82 5.15
N TYR A 110 -1.95 8.73 5.30
CA TYR A 110 -2.36 7.46 5.90
C TYR A 110 -1.71 7.28 7.28
N ASP A 111 -2.47 6.70 8.20
CA ASP A 111 -2.05 6.57 9.60
C ASP A 111 -1.60 5.14 9.92
N PRO A 112 -0.36 4.91 10.38
CA PRO A 112 0.11 3.59 10.81
C PRO A 112 -0.72 2.93 11.91
N ARG A 113 -1.52 3.68 12.66
CA ARG A 113 -2.47 3.13 13.65
C ARG A 113 -3.53 2.23 13.04
N ASP A 114 -3.72 2.28 11.72
CA ASP A 114 -4.62 1.39 10.99
C ASP A 114 -3.97 0.01 10.64
N TYR A 115 -2.66 -0.19 10.89
CA TYR A 115 -2.00 -1.47 10.62
C TYR A 115 -2.69 -2.69 11.24
N PRO A 116 -3.14 -2.66 12.51
CA PRO A 116 -3.79 -3.82 13.10
C PRO A 116 -5.03 -4.30 12.34
N ILE A 117 -5.87 -3.37 11.84
CA ILE A 117 -7.07 -3.74 11.08
C ILE A 117 -6.73 -4.23 9.68
N LEU A 118 -5.67 -3.68 9.05
CA LEU A 118 -5.17 -4.09 7.74
C LEU A 118 -4.55 -5.49 7.78
N LEU A 119 -3.77 -5.80 8.82
CA LEU A 119 -3.04 -7.06 8.96
C LEU A 119 -3.92 -8.22 9.39
N LYS A 120 -4.97 -7.96 10.17
CA LYS A 120 -5.81 -8.99 10.75
C LYS A 120 -6.33 -10.03 9.74
N PRO A 121 -6.92 -9.67 8.59
CA PRO A 121 -7.41 -10.66 7.63
C PRO A 121 -6.32 -11.56 7.03
N LEU A 122 -5.08 -11.05 6.89
CA LEU A 122 -3.94 -11.85 6.43
C LEU A 122 -3.44 -12.80 7.52
N GLN A 123 -3.32 -12.32 8.76
CA GLN A 123 -2.89 -13.11 9.92
C GLN A 123 -3.87 -14.26 10.23
N GLU A 124 -5.17 -14.03 10.02
CA GLU A 124 -6.22 -15.04 10.18
C GLU A 124 -6.36 -15.97 8.96
N GLY A 125 -5.62 -15.72 7.87
CA GLY A 125 -5.69 -16.49 6.63
C GLY A 125 -7.00 -16.30 5.83
N ILE A 126 -7.76 -15.24 6.12
CA ILE A 126 -9.02 -14.91 5.44
C ILE A 126 -8.75 -14.34 4.05
N ALA A 127 -7.69 -13.53 3.91
CA ALA A 127 -7.34 -12.86 2.68
C ALA A 127 -5.85 -13.00 2.36
N LYS A 128 -5.52 -12.89 1.06
CA LYS A 128 -4.15 -12.73 0.56
C LYS A 128 -3.81 -11.27 0.27
N VAL A 129 -4.82 -10.44 -0.02
CA VAL A 129 -4.71 -9.02 -0.34
C VAL A 129 -5.78 -8.26 0.41
N VAL A 130 -5.38 -7.19 1.09
CA VAL A 130 -6.27 -6.29 1.86
C VAL A 130 -6.01 -4.85 1.42
N TYR A 131 -7.08 -4.14 1.13
CA TYR A 131 -7.07 -2.70 0.83
C TYR A 131 -7.68 -1.92 1.99
N GLY A 132 -7.02 -0.84 2.37
CA GLY A 132 -7.59 0.15 3.27
C GLY A 132 -8.48 1.12 2.50
N SER A 133 -9.80 1.01 2.64
CA SER A 133 -10.72 1.88 1.93
C SER A 133 -11.05 3.15 2.70
N ARG A 134 -10.92 4.29 2.03
CA ARG A 134 -11.32 5.62 2.51
C ARG A 134 -12.84 5.82 2.50
N PHE A 135 -13.59 4.87 1.94
CA PHE A 135 -15.04 4.97 1.72
C PHE A 135 -15.89 4.01 2.55
N LEU A 136 -15.28 3.15 3.37
CA LEU A 136 -15.98 2.20 4.25
C LEU A 136 -16.29 2.74 5.65
N GLY A 137 -16.28 4.07 5.83
CA GLY A 137 -16.77 4.68 7.07
C GLY A 137 -15.71 4.95 8.15
N GLY A 138 -14.42 4.86 7.84
CA GLY A 138 -13.34 5.33 8.71
C GLY A 138 -13.34 6.86 8.86
N PRO A 139 -12.67 7.40 9.90
CA PRO A 139 -12.49 8.84 10.06
C PRO A 139 -11.71 9.42 8.88
N ARG A 140 -12.18 10.50 8.28
CA ARG A 140 -11.48 11.14 7.16
C ARG A 140 -11.67 12.64 7.12
N LYS A 141 -10.63 13.39 6.75
CA LYS A 141 -10.74 14.78 6.29
C LYS A 141 -11.57 14.82 5.00
N ALA A 142 -12.35 15.86 4.79
CA ALA A 142 -13.14 16.02 3.57
C ALA A 142 -12.24 15.99 2.34
N MET A 143 -12.58 15.13 1.38
CA MET A 143 -11.88 15.03 0.10
C MET A 143 -12.40 16.05 -0.90
N ASN A 144 -11.55 16.45 -1.86
CA ASN A 144 -12.01 17.22 -3.01
C ASN A 144 -13.05 16.42 -3.80
N PHE A 145 -14.17 17.05 -4.10
CA PHE A 145 -15.32 16.40 -4.76
C PHE A 145 -14.93 15.75 -6.10
N TRP A 146 -14.18 16.45 -6.95
CA TRP A 146 -13.80 15.93 -8.25
C TRP A 146 -12.83 14.76 -8.18
N ASN A 147 -11.91 14.78 -7.21
CA ASN A 147 -11.01 13.64 -6.96
C ASN A 147 -11.79 12.40 -6.49
N MET A 148 -12.82 12.61 -5.67
CA MET A 148 -13.72 11.53 -5.26
C MET A 148 -14.47 10.94 -6.46
N ILE A 149 -15.01 11.79 -7.35
CA ILE A 149 -15.72 11.34 -8.55
C ILE A 149 -14.78 10.56 -9.47
N ALA A 150 -13.56 11.05 -9.72
CA ALA A 150 -12.56 10.35 -10.53
C ALA A 150 -12.24 8.96 -9.94
N ASN A 151 -11.98 8.88 -8.64
CA ASN A 151 -11.77 7.59 -7.96
C ASN A 151 -12.98 6.64 -8.12
N LYS A 152 -14.20 7.15 -7.95
CA LYS A 152 -15.41 6.32 -8.11
C LYS A 152 -15.58 5.79 -9.52
N ILE A 153 -15.23 6.58 -10.55
CA ILE A 153 -15.27 6.13 -11.95
C ILE A 153 -14.22 5.03 -12.18
N LEU A 154 -12.98 5.20 -11.72
CA LEU A 154 -11.92 4.21 -11.85
C LEU A 154 -12.26 2.92 -11.10
N THR A 155 -12.78 3.04 -9.88
CA THR A 155 -13.24 1.90 -9.07
C THR A 155 -14.40 1.16 -9.76
N LEU A 156 -15.40 1.88 -10.29
CA LEU A 156 -16.49 1.27 -11.04
C LEU A 156 -16.00 0.55 -12.30
N THR A 157 -15.07 1.16 -13.03
CA THR A 157 -14.44 0.54 -14.20
C THR A 157 -13.72 -0.76 -13.82
N THR A 158 -12.97 -0.75 -12.74
CA THR A 158 -12.31 -1.95 -12.20
C THR A 158 -13.33 -3.04 -11.88
N ASN A 159 -14.40 -2.69 -11.17
CA ASN A 159 -15.46 -3.63 -10.79
C ASN A 159 -16.12 -4.29 -12.01
N ILE A 160 -16.38 -3.51 -13.05
CA ILE A 160 -16.98 -4.03 -14.31
C ILE A 160 -15.99 -4.91 -15.07
N LEU A 161 -14.76 -4.43 -15.30
CA LEU A 161 -13.77 -5.13 -16.13
C LEU A 161 -13.29 -6.45 -15.52
N TYR A 162 -13.17 -6.49 -14.19
CA TYR A 162 -12.58 -7.63 -13.47
C TYR A 162 -13.59 -8.43 -12.65
N ASN A 163 -14.89 -8.12 -12.76
CA ASN A 163 -15.96 -8.77 -12.00
C ASN A 163 -15.66 -8.82 -10.50
N ALA A 164 -15.35 -7.66 -9.94
CA ALA A 164 -15.02 -7.47 -8.53
C ALA A 164 -16.01 -6.51 -7.86
N ILE A 165 -16.02 -6.46 -6.54
CA ILE A 165 -16.73 -5.45 -5.76
C ILE A 165 -15.72 -4.89 -4.78
N ILE A 166 -15.11 -3.78 -5.15
CA ILE A 166 -14.25 -2.97 -4.27
C ILE A 166 -14.79 -1.54 -4.22
N SER A 167 -14.44 -0.81 -3.18
CA SER A 167 -14.95 0.53 -2.92
C SER A 167 -13.93 1.63 -3.19
N ASP A 168 -12.61 1.29 -3.18
CA ASP A 168 -11.50 2.24 -3.30
C ASP A 168 -10.27 1.61 -3.98
N MET A 169 -10.22 1.66 -5.32
CA MET A 169 -9.11 1.10 -6.09
C MET A 169 -7.81 1.90 -5.94
N GLU A 170 -7.94 3.23 -5.86
CA GLU A 170 -6.81 4.18 -5.81
C GLU A 170 -6.22 4.37 -4.40
N THR A 171 -6.61 3.55 -3.43
CA THR A 171 -6.03 3.66 -2.08
C THR A 171 -4.53 3.35 -2.09
N GLY A 172 -3.71 4.13 -1.37
CA GLY A 172 -2.30 3.82 -1.13
C GLY A 172 -2.12 2.63 -0.19
N TYR A 173 -3.01 2.46 0.80
CA TYR A 173 -2.92 1.35 1.74
C TYR A 173 -3.30 0.02 1.10
N LYS A 174 -2.29 -0.67 0.61
CA LYS A 174 -2.36 -2.03 0.09
C LYS A 174 -1.47 -2.93 0.92
N VAL A 175 -2.05 -4.00 1.45
CA VAL A 175 -1.34 -5.00 2.25
C VAL A 175 -1.57 -6.37 1.62
N PHE A 176 -0.52 -7.13 1.44
CA PHE A 176 -0.63 -8.41 0.75
C PHE A 176 0.48 -9.37 1.16
N ARG A 177 0.24 -10.65 0.93
CA ARG A 177 1.28 -11.67 1.10
C ARG A 177 2.36 -11.51 0.03
N SER A 178 3.62 -11.67 0.41
CA SER A 178 4.76 -11.50 -0.50
C SER A 178 4.70 -12.46 -1.71
N ASP A 179 4.02 -13.61 -1.57
CA ASP A 179 3.82 -14.56 -2.69
C ASP A 179 2.94 -14.01 -3.82
N VAL A 180 2.14 -12.97 -3.57
CA VAL A 180 1.29 -12.31 -4.58
C VAL A 180 2.12 -11.61 -5.65
N VAL A 181 3.24 -11.00 -5.27
CA VAL A 181 4.10 -10.20 -6.19
C VAL A 181 5.31 -10.97 -6.69
N ARG A 182 5.60 -12.16 -6.17
CA ARG A 182 6.82 -12.92 -6.48
C ARG A 182 7.04 -13.14 -7.98
N ASP A 183 5.95 -13.48 -8.70
CA ASP A 183 5.98 -13.76 -10.13
C ASP A 183 5.28 -12.65 -10.94
N MET A 184 4.93 -11.53 -10.29
CA MET A 184 4.25 -10.43 -10.92
C MET A 184 5.26 -9.45 -11.52
N VAL A 185 5.30 -9.34 -12.84
CA VAL A 185 6.06 -8.29 -13.51
C VAL A 185 5.23 -7.00 -13.46
N ILE A 186 5.71 -5.98 -12.78
CA ILE A 186 5.07 -4.66 -12.69
C ILE A 186 5.80 -3.72 -13.65
N HIS A 187 5.05 -3.09 -14.53
CA HIS A 187 5.57 -2.15 -15.54
C HIS A 187 5.27 -0.69 -15.18
N ALA A 188 4.44 -0.47 -14.19
CA ALA A 188 4.09 0.87 -13.74
C ALA A 188 5.31 1.62 -13.24
N HIS A 189 5.45 2.86 -13.70
CA HIS A 189 6.50 3.74 -13.24
C HIS A 189 5.99 4.77 -12.22
N SER A 190 4.74 5.23 -12.34
CA SER A 190 4.20 6.32 -11.53
C SER A 190 2.87 5.94 -10.84
N PHE A 191 1.84 6.79 -10.97
CA PHE A 191 0.47 6.58 -10.44
C PHE A 191 -0.36 5.57 -11.25
N ASP A 192 0.23 4.90 -12.20
CA ASP A 192 -0.32 3.73 -12.89
C ASP A 192 -0.08 2.42 -12.11
N PHE A 193 0.62 2.47 -10.99
CA PHE A 193 0.85 1.31 -10.12
C PHE A 193 -0.45 0.77 -9.52
N GLU A 194 -1.27 1.60 -8.92
CA GLU A 194 -2.52 1.19 -8.26
C GLU A 194 -3.45 0.43 -9.22
N PRO A 195 -3.75 0.93 -10.44
CA PRO A 195 -4.56 0.21 -11.41
C PRO A 195 -3.88 -1.04 -11.97
N GLU A 196 -2.56 -1.02 -12.25
CA GLU A 196 -1.86 -2.20 -12.75
C GLU A 196 -1.82 -3.32 -11.70
N PHE A 197 -1.42 -3.01 -10.48
CA PHE A 197 -1.37 -3.98 -9.38
C PHE A 197 -2.76 -4.60 -9.14
N THR A 198 -3.81 -3.75 -9.07
CA THR A 198 -5.18 -4.21 -8.85
C THR A 198 -5.65 -5.14 -9.97
N ALA A 199 -5.40 -4.75 -11.23
CA ALA A 199 -5.74 -5.56 -12.40
C ALA A 199 -5.07 -6.94 -12.33
N LYS A 200 -3.78 -7.00 -12.05
CA LYS A 200 -3.00 -8.24 -12.01
C LYS A 200 -3.39 -9.14 -10.83
N VAL A 201 -3.66 -8.57 -9.66
CA VAL A 201 -4.19 -9.31 -8.51
C VAL A 201 -5.54 -9.98 -8.85
N LEU A 202 -6.45 -9.22 -9.46
CA LEU A 202 -7.77 -9.75 -9.84
C LEU A 202 -7.68 -10.79 -10.97
N LYS A 203 -6.74 -10.64 -11.92
CA LYS A 203 -6.47 -11.64 -12.97
C LYS A 203 -5.90 -12.95 -12.42
N GLN A 204 -5.15 -12.92 -11.33
CA GLN A 204 -4.72 -14.13 -10.61
C GLN A 204 -5.87 -14.84 -9.88
N GLY A 205 -7.10 -14.32 -9.95
CA GLY A 205 -8.26 -14.86 -9.24
C GLY A 205 -8.26 -14.56 -7.73
N ILE A 206 -7.36 -13.69 -7.27
CA ILE A 206 -7.29 -13.28 -5.86
C ILE A 206 -8.39 -12.27 -5.57
N ARG A 207 -9.19 -12.52 -4.54
CA ARG A 207 -10.19 -11.57 -4.08
C ARG A 207 -9.57 -10.59 -3.09
N ILE A 208 -9.79 -9.31 -3.36
CA ILE A 208 -9.35 -8.21 -2.50
C ILE A 208 -10.35 -8.09 -1.34
N TYR A 209 -9.83 -8.07 -0.13
CA TYR A 209 -10.59 -7.78 1.08
C TYR A 209 -10.43 -6.30 1.42
N GLU A 210 -11.48 -5.63 1.86
CA GLU A 210 -11.41 -4.22 2.24
C GLU A 210 -11.71 -4.02 3.71
N VAL A 211 -10.98 -3.08 4.31
CA VAL A 211 -11.21 -2.62 5.69
C VAL A 211 -11.30 -1.09 5.70
N PRO A 212 -12.09 -0.49 6.61
CA PRO A 212 -12.13 0.97 6.75
C PRO A 212 -10.81 1.48 7.34
N ILE A 213 -10.32 2.61 6.83
CA ILE A 213 -9.12 3.30 7.33
C ILE A 213 -9.38 4.77 7.59
N SER A 214 -8.49 5.37 8.36
CA SER A 214 -8.37 6.81 8.53
C SER A 214 -7.71 7.45 7.31
N TYR A 215 -8.08 8.68 6.98
CA TYR A 215 -7.48 9.39 5.86
C TYR A 215 -7.43 10.90 6.12
N ASN A 216 -6.25 11.47 6.01
CA ASN A 216 -6.00 12.90 6.19
C ASN A 216 -5.39 13.51 4.91
N GLY A 217 -6.19 13.62 3.86
CA GLY A 217 -5.73 14.09 2.56
C GLY A 217 -5.11 15.48 2.59
N ARG A 218 -3.95 15.64 1.93
CA ARG A 218 -3.25 16.92 1.74
C ARG A 218 -4.00 17.84 0.77
N GLU A 219 -3.84 19.13 0.98
CA GLU A 219 -4.29 20.15 0.04
C GLU A 219 -3.22 20.43 -1.04
N TRP A 220 -3.59 21.17 -2.09
CA TRP A 220 -2.63 21.54 -3.13
C TRP A 220 -1.47 22.37 -2.60
N SER A 221 -1.71 23.23 -1.60
CA SER A 221 -0.71 24.01 -0.88
C SER A 221 0.29 23.14 -0.10
N GLU A 222 -0.07 21.91 0.20
CA GLU A 222 0.72 20.93 0.97
C GLU A 222 1.44 19.91 0.06
N GLY A 223 1.58 20.20 -1.25
CA GLY A 223 2.40 19.39 -2.17
C GLY A 223 1.69 18.21 -2.83
N LYS A 224 0.37 18.24 -3.00
CA LYS A 224 -0.37 17.20 -3.72
C LYS A 224 0.12 17.07 -5.17
N LYS A 225 0.56 15.86 -5.56
CA LYS A 225 1.26 15.58 -6.83
C LYS A 225 0.34 15.04 -7.94
N ILE A 226 -0.85 14.52 -7.62
CA ILE A 226 -1.76 13.85 -8.56
C ILE A 226 -2.52 14.88 -9.41
N THR A 227 -2.51 14.69 -10.74
CA THR A 227 -3.18 15.55 -11.72
C THR A 227 -4.37 14.84 -12.39
N TRP A 228 -5.22 15.58 -13.12
CA TRP A 228 -6.34 15.00 -13.86
C TRP A 228 -5.89 14.07 -15.00
N THR A 229 -4.68 14.26 -15.55
CA THR A 229 -4.10 13.39 -16.59
C THR A 229 -3.82 11.99 -16.06
N ASP A 230 -3.46 11.86 -14.77
CA ASP A 230 -3.20 10.56 -14.14
C ASP A 230 -4.46 9.67 -14.13
N GLY A 231 -5.65 10.28 -14.06
CA GLY A 231 -6.92 9.57 -14.19
C GLY A 231 -7.11 8.88 -15.54
N PHE A 232 -6.66 9.50 -16.65
CA PHE A 232 -6.72 8.88 -17.97
C PHE A 232 -5.67 7.76 -18.10
N VAL A 233 -4.49 7.96 -17.55
CA VAL A 233 -3.45 6.90 -17.50
C VAL A 233 -3.97 5.71 -16.72
N ALA A 234 -4.56 5.91 -15.55
CA ALA A 234 -5.14 4.86 -14.73
C ALA A 234 -6.27 4.10 -15.47
N LEU A 235 -7.18 4.82 -16.13
CA LEU A 235 -8.24 4.22 -16.92
C LEU A 235 -7.70 3.36 -18.07
N TRP A 236 -6.73 3.90 -18.81
CA TRP A 236 -6.05 3.16 -19.88
C TRP A 236 -5.34 1.91 -19.35
N THR A 237 -4.65 2.02 -18.23
CA THR A 237 -3.95 0.92 -17.55
C THR A 237 -4.92 -0.21 -17.19
N LEU A 238 -6.08 0.11 -16.61
CA LEU A 238 -7.13 -0.89 -16.31
C LEU A 238 -7.61 -1.60 -17.57
N ILE A 239 -7.85 -0.86 -18.65
CA ILE A 239 -8.31 -1.44 -19.94
C ILE A 239 -7.19 -2.30 -20.54
N LYS A 240 -5.96 -1.77 -20.60
CA LYS A 240 -4.78 -2.47 -21.14
C LYS A 240 -4.59 -3.83 -20.44
N TYR A 241 -4.48 -3.85 -19.12
CA TYR A 241 -4.20 -5.08 -18.37
C TYR A 241 -5.40 -6.03 -18.24
N ARG A 242 -6.58 -5.66 -18.75
CA ARG A 242 -7.65 -6.63 -18.94
C ARG A 242 -7.33 -7.62 -20.07
N PHE A 243 -6.60 -7.19 -21.09
CA PHE A 243 -6.35 -7.95 -22.33
C PHE A 243 -4.89 -8.42 -22.49
N VAL A 244 -3.94 -7.76 -21.85
CA VAL A 244 -2.51 -8.13 -21.86
C VAL A 244 -2.01 -8.39 -20.43
N ASP A 245 -0.86 -9.03 -20.32
CA ASP A 245 -0.14 -9.24 -19.05
C ASP A 245 1.01 -8.25 -18.92
#